data_7d328391ff6f2fff88474339350da5ba
#
_entry.id   7d328391ff6f2fff88474339350da5ba
#
_cell.length_a   1.000
_cell.length_b   1.000
_cell.length_c   1.000
_cell.angle_alpha   90.00
_cell.angle_beta   90.00
_cell.angle_gamma   90.00
#
_symmetry.space_group_name_H-M   'P 1'
#
loop_
_entity.id
_entity.type
_entity.pdbx_description
1 polymer ?
#
loop_
_entity_poly.entity_id
_entity_poly.type
_entity_poly.pdbx_seq_one_letter_code
_entity_poly.pdbx_strand_id
1 'polypeptide(L)'
;MSDLDNLLIEAMKSELEAKKFYTDASKKAQSQAGKKLFKELAEFEQNHYDRVKNIIESRTNNMEIQITKIINQDISIKSEIEGEFESNKDEIITVLNMAIDAEIKAQERYERIADLFDDEEGKKIFFNLSMDERNHQRILEDEIYQLSNKGTIIWE
;
A
#
# COMPACT_ATOMS: atom_id res chain seq x y z
N MET A 1 1.67 25.07 2.97
CA MET A 1 2.49 23.86 3.15
C MET A 1 3.39 23.65 1.94
N SER A 2 4.57 23.13 2.15
CA SER A 2 5.49 22.81 1.07
C SER A 2 4.98 21.64 0.23
N ASP A 3 5.54 21.45 -0.96
CA ASP A 3 5.24 20.31 -1.81
C ASP A 3 5.56 18.99 -1.11
N LEU A 4 6.66 18.96 -0.35
CA LEU A 4 7.03 17.80 0.46
C LEU A 4 5.95 17.46 1.49
N ASP A 5 5.45 18.46 2.22
CA ASP A 5 4.42 18.23 3.23
C ASP A 5 3.14 17.67 2.60
N ASN A 6 2.73 18.20 1.45
CA ASN A 6 1.57 17.71 0.72
C ASN A 6 1.75 16.26 0.26
N LEU A 7 2.94 15.91 -0.22
CA LEU A 7 3.24 14.54 -0.66
C LEU A 7 3.27 13.57 0.52
N LEU A 8 3.78 13.99 1.68
CA LEU A 8 3.77 13.15 2.89
C LEU A 8 2.35 12.85 3.35
N ILE A 9 1.48 13.84 3.35
CA ILE A 9 0.06 13.66 3.70
C ILE A 9 -0.63 12.74 2.70
N GLU A 10 -0.38 12.94 1.42
CA GLU A 10 -0.91 12.09 0.36
C GLU A 10 -0.44 10.63 0.52
N ALA A 11 0.83 10.44 0.87
CA ALA A 11 1.38 9.11 1.13
C ALA A 11 0.67 8.41 2.29
N MET A 12 0.43 9.11 3.40
CA MET A 12 -0.33 8.56 4.54
C MET A 12 -1.72 8.09 4.12
N LYS A 13 -2.42 8.95 3.38
CA LYS A 13 -3.76 8.63 2.89
C LYS A 13 -3.72 7.38 1.99
N SER A 14 -2.75 7.32 1.09
CA SER A 14 -2.60 6.19 0.17
C SER A 14 -2.28 4.89 0.90
N GLU A 15 -1.48 4.94 1.97
CA GLU A 15 -1.19 3.75 2.79
C GLU A 15 -2.44 3.22 3.48
N LEU A 16 -3.30 4.10 3.99
CA LEU A 16 -4.57 3.68 4.58
C LEU A 16 -5.51 3.07 3.54
N GLU A 17 -5.53 3.64 2.34
CA GLU A 17 -6.30 3.10 1.21
C GLU A 17 -5.80 1.71 0.82
N ALA A 18 -4.50 1.54 0.69
CA ALA A 18 -3.88 0.27 0.36
C ALA A 18 -4.16 -0.78 1.45
N LYS A 19 -4.03 -0.41 2.73
CA LYS A 19 -4.35 -1.28 3.85
C LYS A 19 -5.79 -1.77 3.77
N LYS A 20 -6.74 -0.87 3.52
CA LYS A 20 -8.15 -1.22 3.40
C LYS A 20 -8.39 -2.15 2.21
N PHE A 21 -7.78 -1.85 1.06
CA PHE A 21 -7.85 -2.69 -0.12
C PHE A 21 -7.42 -4.12 0.18
N TYR A 22 -6.25 -4.30 0.80
CA TYR A 22 -5.74 -5.62 1.14
C TYR A 22 -6.55 -6.31 2.24
N THR A 23 -7.07 -5.55 3.21
CA THR A 23 -7.95 -6.11 4.24
C THR A 23 -9.23 -6.66 3.62
N ASP A 24 -9.84 -5.92 2.72
CA ASP A 24 -11.05 -6.37 2.02
C ASP A 24 -10.75 -7.58 1.13
N ALA A 25 -9.62 -7.56 0.42
CA ALA A 25 -9.17 -8.68 -0.39
C ALA A 25 -8.98 -9.95 0.45
N SER A 26 -8.36 -9.80 1.62
CA SER A 26 -8.14 -10.92 2.57
C SER A 26 -9.47 -11.56 3.01
N LYS A 27 -10.49 -10.76 3.25
CA LYS A 27 -11.81 -11.27 3.66
C LYS A 27 -12.54 -11.97 2.53
N LYS A 28 -12.34 -11.53 1.31
CA LYS A 28 -13.01 -12.08 0.12
C LYS A 28 -12.26 -13.26 -0.50
N ALA A 29 -10.97 -13.38 -0.27
CA ALA A 29 -10.18 -14.51 -0.78
C ALA A 29 -10.71 -15.82 -0.20
N GLN A 30 -10.79 -16.85 -1.03
CA GLN A 30 -11.30 -18.16 -0.61
C GLN A 30 -10.18 -19.10 -0.15
N SER A 31 -8.98 -19.02 -0.76
CA SER A 31 -7.86 -19.86 -0.35
C SER A 31 -7.19 -19.33 0.92
N GLN A 32 -6.69 -20.22 1.76
CA GLN A 32 -5.94 -19.83 2.96
C GLN A 32 -4.67 -19.05 2.59
N ALA A 33 -3.98 -19.49 1.54
CA ALA A 33 -2.78 -18.81 1.05
C ALA A 33 -3.10 -17.37 0.59
N GLY A 34 -4.20 -17.18 -0.14
CA GLY A 34 -4.64 -15.85 -0.58
C GLY A 34 -5.02 -14.94 0.58
N LYS A 35 -5.77 -15.47 1.55
CA LYS A 35 -6.12 -14.73 2.77
C LYS A 35 -4.89 -14.26 3.53
N LYS A 36 -3.92 -15.16 3.70
CA LYS A 36 -2.68 -14.87 4.39
C LYS A 36 -1.87 -13.81 3.66
N LEU A 37 -1.72 -13.96 2.33
CA LEU A 37 -0.99 -13.00 1.50
C LEU A 37 -1.55 -11.58 1.66
N PHE A 38 -2.85 -11.41 1.47
CA PHE A 38 -3.47 -10.08 1.54
C PHE A 38 -3.44 -9.51 2.96
N LYS A 39 -3.58 -10.35 3.97
CA LYS A 39 -3.48 -9.92 5.38
C LYS A 39 -2.08 -9.40 5.68
N GLU A 40 -1.05 -10.10 5.25
CA GLU A 40 0.34 -9.68 5.45
C GLU A 40 0.64 -8.37 4.71
N LEU A 41 0.15 -8.23 3.48
CA LEU A 41 0.28 -6.98 2.74
C LEU A 41 -0.41 -5.82 3.45
N ALA A 42 -1.60 -6.05 4.01
CA ALA A 42 -2.29 -5.02 4.81
C ALA A 42 -1.47 -4.60 6.03
N GLU A 43 -0.84 -5.54 6.72
CA GLU A 43 0.04 -5.26 7.86
C GLU A 43 1.28 -4.45 7.45
N PHE A 44 1.86 -4.74 6.29
CA PHE A 44 2.96 -3.95 5.73
C PHE A 44 2.53 -2.51 5.48
N GLU A 45 1.37 -2.29 4.90
CA GLU A 45 0.87 -0.94 4.64
C GLU A 45 0.58 -0.17 5.93
N GLN A 46 0.11 -0.85 6.98
CA GLN A 46 -0.03 -0.24 8.30
C GLN A 46 1.33 0.20 8.86
N ASN A 47 2.34 -0.62 8.71
CA ASN A 47 3.70 -0.29 9.14
C ASN A 47 4.24 0.94 8.40
N HIS A 48 4.04 1.01 7.08
CA HIS A 48 4.42 2.17 6.27
C HIS A 48 3.69 3.42 6.74
N TYR A 49 2.39 3.32 6.99
CA TYR A 49 1.59 4.42 7.52
C TYR A 49 2.17 4.95 8.83
N ASP A 50 2.47 4.06 9.78
CA ASP A 50 3.03 4.43 11.08
C ASP A 50 4.38 5.13 10.93
N ARG A 51 5.23 4.64 10.04
CA ARG A 51 6.55 5.22 9.77
C ARG A 51 6.44 6.62 9.16
N VAL A 52 5.59 6.80 8.17
CA VAL A 52 5.36 8.12 7.55
C VAL A 52 4.74 9.08 8.56
N LYS A 53 3.78 8.63 9.35
CA LYS A 53 3.16 9.42 10.42
C LYS A 53 4.19 9.94 11.42
N ASN A 54 5.11 9.08 11.87
CA ASN A 54 6.17 9.48 12.79
C ASN A 54 7.07 10.58 12.21
N ILE A 55 7.39 10.49 10.92
CA ILE A 55 8.20 11.49 10.25
C ILE A 55 7.45 12.82 10.18
N ILE A 56 6.18 12.80 9.86
CA ILE A 56 5.35 14.01 9.80
C ILE A 56 5.26 14.67 11.19
N GLU A 57 5.00 13.89 12.23
CA GLU A 57 4.89 14.38 13.61
C GLU A 57 6.17 15.05 14.08
N SER A 58 7.33 14.63 13.59
CA SER A 58 8.61 15.22 13.94
C SER A 58 8.89 16.55 13.22
N ARG A 59 8.09 16.92 12.21
CA ARG A 59 8.37 18.10 11.37
C ARG A 59 7.71 19.37 11.91
N THR A 60 6.38 19.43 12.04
CA THR A 60 5.69 20.64 12.48
C THR A 60 4.34 20.33 13.14
N ASN A 61 3.89 21.23 14.04
CA ASN A 61 2.56 21.15 14.65
C ASN A 61 1.42 21.31 13.63
N ASN A 62 1.64 22.07 12.55
CA ASN A 62 0.65 22.25 11.50
C ASN A 62 0.37 20.95 10.77
N MET A 63 1.39 20.11 10.61
CA MET A 63 1.24 18.80 9.99
C MET A 63 0.41 17.86 10.87
N GLU A 64 0.57 17.90 12.19
CA GLU A 64 -0.23 17.12 13.13
C GLU A 64 -1.72 17.42 12.99
N ILE A 65 -2.09 18.70 12.83
CA ILE A 65 -3.48 19.10 12.60
C ILE A 65 -4.02 18.49 11.30
N GLN A 66 -3.23 18.49 10.24
CA GLN A 66 -3.62 17.90 8.96
C GLN A 66 -3.79 16.38 9.07
N ILE A 67 -2.90 15.71 9.79
CA ILE A 67 -2.99 14.27 10.06
C ILE A 67 -4.29 13.95 10.78
N THR A 68 -4.61 14.71 11.82
CA THR A 68 -5.85 14.54 12.60
C THR A 68 -7.08 14.67 11.69
N LYS A 69 -7.07 15.64 10.78
CA LYS A 69 -8.16 15.80 9.79
C LYS A 69 -8.29 14.58 8.88
N ILE A 70 -7.17 14.01 8.41
CA ILE A 70 -7.18 12.83 7.56
C ILE A 70 -7.74 11.63 8.30
N ILE A 71 -7.29 11.40 9.54
CA ILE A 71 -7.73 10.28 10.38
C ILE A 71 -9.23 10.38 10.69
N ASN A 72 -9.73 11.61 10.93
CA ASN A 72 -11.13 11.86 11.26
C ASN A 72 -12.04 11.96 10.05
N GLN A 73 -11.49 12.12 8.85
CA GLN A 73 -12.29 12.04 7.63
C GLN A 73 -12.76 10.61 7.44
N ASP A 74 -14.03 10.50 7.12
CA ASP A 74 -14.56 9.22 6.65
C ASP A 74 -13.89 8.94 5.30
N ILE A 75 -12.78 8.18 5.36
CA ILE A 75 -12.09 7.74 4.17
C ILE A 75 -12.95 6.63 3.56
N SER A 76 -13.95 7.05 2.82
CA SER A 76 -14.75 6.15 2.00
C SER A 76 -13.90 5.71 0.82
N ILE A 77 -13.10 4.68 1.04
CA ILE A 77 -12.41 4.04 -0.06
C ILE A 77 -13.42 3.08 -0.67
N LYS A 78 -13.84 3.40 -1.88
CA LYS A 78 -14.51 2.41 -2.70
C LYS A 78 -13.52 1.29 -2.94
N SER A 79 -13.74 0.17 -2.27
CA SER A 79 -13.14 -1.07 -2.71
C SER A 79 -13.63 -1.28 -4.15
N GLU A 80 -12.71 -1.22 -5.11
CA GLU A 80 -13.01 -1.55 -6.51
C GLU A 80 -13.31 -3.03 -6.68
N ILE A 81 -13.18 -3.80 -5.60
CA ILE A 81 -13.53 -5.22 -5.56
C ILE A 81 -15.01 -5.30 -5.23
N GLU A 82 -15.85 -5.27 -6.26
CA GLU A 82 -17.28 -5.52 -6.12
C GLU A 82 -17.52 -7.03 -6.13
N GLY A 83 -18.30 -7.52 -5.15
CA GLY A 83 -18.68 -8.91 -5.06
C GLY A 83 -17.72 -9.78 -4.26
N GLU A 84 -17.99 -11.06 -4.24
CA GLU A 84 -17.16 -12.04 -3.56
C GLU A 84 -16.06 -12.53 -4.50
N PHE A 85 -14.84 -12.74 -3.95
CA PHE A 85 -13.82 -13.49 -4.63
C PHE A 85 -14.28 -14.93 -4.78
N GLU A 86 -14.64 -15.29 -5.97
CA GLU A 86 -14.76 -16.69 -6.31
C GLU A 86 -13.36 -17.27 -6.47
N SER A 87 -13.20 -18.60 -6.27
CA SER A 87 -11.93 -19.29 -6.54
C SER A 87 -11.61 -19.32 -8.04
N ASN A 88 -12.07 -18.31 -8.75
CA ASN A 88 -11.83 -18.09 -10.17
C ASN A 88 -10.51 -17.35 -10.32
N LYS A 89 -9.54 -17.99 -10.97
CA LYS A 89 -8.21 -17.40 -11.13
C LYS A 89 -8.22 -16.06 -11.87
N ASP A 90 -9.17 -15.86 -12.79
CA ASP A 90 -9.24 -14.63 -13.58
C ASP A 90 -9.62 -13.43 -12.70
N GLU A 91 -10.53 -13.62 -11.75
CA GLU A 91 -10.91 -12.57 -10.80
C GLU A 91 -9.76 -12.23 -9.85
N ILE A 92 -9.06 -13.26 -9.37
CA ILE A 92 -7.90 -13.07 -8.49
C ILE A 92 -6.78 -12.35 -9.24
N ILE A 93 -6.54 -12.71 -10.50
CA ILE A 93 -5.55 -12.05 -11.34
C ILE A 93 -5.91 -10.56 -11.52
N THR A 94 -7.18 -10.24 -11.72
CA THR A 94 -7.64 -8.85 -11.82
C THR A 94 -7.30 -8.07 -10.56
N VAL A 95 -7.58 -8.63 -9.38
CA VAL A 95 -7.26 -8.00 -8.09
C VAL A 95 -5.75 -7.81 -7.93
N LEU A 96 -4.95 -8.81 -8.28
CA LEU A 96 -3.50 -8.72 -8.19
C LEU A 96 -2.95 -7.65 -9.15
N ASN A 97 -3.50 -7.51 -10.34
CA ASN A 97 -3.11 -6.45 -11.27
C ASN A 97 -3.44 -5.05 -10.73
N MET A 98 -4.61 -4.88 -10.10
CA MET A 98 -4.96 -3.62 -9.44
C MET A 98 -3.98 -3.29 -8.32
N ALA A 99 -3.59 -4.30 -7.53
CA ALA A 99 -2.61 -4.14 -6.48
C ALA A 99 -1.23 -3.75 -7.03
N ILE A 100 -0.80 -4.37 -8.13
CA ILE A 100 0.47 -4.02 -8.79
C ILE A 100 0.48 -2.55 -9.22
N ASP A 101 -0.60 -2.07 -9.83
CA ASP A 101 -0.69 -0.67 -10.24
C ASP A 101 -0.58 0.27 -9.04
N ALA A 102 -1.20 -0.08 -7.92
CA ALA A 102 -1.11 0.70 -6.69
C ALA A 102 0.31 0.71 -6.11
N GLU A 103 1.00 -0.44 -6.15
CA GLU A 103 2.38 -0.55 -5.68
C GLU A 103 3.35 0.27 -6.53
N ILE A 104 3.15 0.30 -7.85
CA ILE A 104 3.97 1.12 -8.77
C ILE A 104 3.77 2.60 -8.47
N LYS A 105 2.54 3.04 -8.27
CA LYS A 105 2.25 4.43 -7.92
C LYS A 105 2.87 4.83 -6.58
N ALA A 106 2.86 3.92 -5.61
CA ALA A 106 3.49 4.14 -4.31
C ALA A 106 5.01 4.27 -4.44
N GLN A 107 5.66 3.44 -5.26
CA GLN A 107 7.09 3.54 -5.55
C GLN A 107 7.44 4.93 -6.08
N GLU A 108 6.72 5.39 -7.11
CA GLU A 108 6.95 6.69 -7.72
C GLU A 108 6.77 7.83 -6.73
N ARG A 109 5.74 7.74 -5.87
CA ARG A 109 5.48 8.74 -4.85
C ARG A 109 6.62 8.83 -3.84
N TYR A 110 7.09 7.69 -3.34
CA TYR A 110 8.20 7.66 -2.38
C TYR A 110 9.51 8.12 -2.98
N GLU A 111 9.78 7.82 -4.25
CA GLU A 111 10.96 8.34 -4.95
C GLU A 111 10.91 9.87 -5.05
N ARG A 112 9.76 10.44 -5.38
CA ARG A 112 9.57 11.90 -5.43
C ARG A 112 9.75 12.53 -4.05
N ILE A 113 9.22 11.91 -3.01
CA ILE A 113 9.41 12.39 -1.63
C ILE A 113 10.89 12.36 -1.26
N ALA A 114 11.59 11.27 -1.56
CA ALA A 114 13.04 11.17 -1.29
C ALA A 114 13.81 12.30 -1.95
N ASP A 115 13.48 12.64 -3.20
CA ASP A 115 14.15 13.72 -3.93
C ASP A 115 13.91 15.10 -3.31
N LEU A 116 12.82 15.29 -2.58
CA LEU A 116 12.48 16.57 -1.95
C LEU A 116 13.07 16.76 -0.56
N PHE A 117 13.61 15.70 0.05
CA PHE A 117 14.30 15.83 1.33
C PHE A 117 15.70 16.45 1.13
N ASP A 118 16.06 17.39 2.00
CA ASP A 118 17.39 18.00 1.99
C ASP A 118 18.44 17.14 2.70
N ASP A 119 18.02 16.39 3.72
CA ASP A 119 18.90 15.56 4.51
C ASP A 119 18.99 14.12 3.98
N GLU A 120 20.17 13.53 4.12
CA GLU A 120 20.45 12.18 3.63
C GLU A 120 19.62 11.11 4.36
N GLU A 121 19.33 11.31 5.63
CA GLU A 121 18.53 10.39 6.42
C GLU A 121 17.10 10.27 5.88
N GLY A 122 16.46 11.43 5.60
CA GLY A 122 15.14 11.47 5.01
C GLY A 122 15.09 10.82 3.64
N LYS A 123 16.07 11.13 2.79
CA LYS A 123 16.20 10.51 1.46
C LYS A 123 16.28 8.99 1.56
N LYS A 124 17.10 8.49 2.47
CA LYS A 124 17.31 7.05 2.66
C LYS A 124 16.04 6.35 3.13
N ILE A 125 15.32 6.95 4.06
CA ILE A 125 14.07 6.37 4.58
C ILE A 125 13.06 6.19 3.46
N PHE A 126 12.83 7.23 2.65
CA PHE A 126 11.83 7.16 1.59
C PHE A 126 12.29 6.34 0.39
N PHE A 127 13.58 6.30 0.11
CA PHE A 127 14.12 5.35 -0.85
C PHE A 127 13.85 3.90 -0.41
N ASN A 128 14.08 3.58 0.86
CA ASN A 128 13.82 2.26 1.40
C ASN A 128 12.33 1.89 1.34
N LEU A 129 11.44 2.85 1.61
CA LEU A 129 10.00 2.63 1.45
C LEU A 129 9.64 2.32 -0.01
N SER A 130 10.25 3.03 -0.95
CA SER A 130 10.03 2.74 -2.37
C SER A 130 10.50 1.34 -2.76
N MET A 131 11.61 0.86 -2.17
CA MET A 131 12.10 -0.49 -2.39
C MET A 131 11.20 -1.56 -1.78
N ASP A 132 10.57 -1.29 -0.62
CA ASP A 132 9.58 -2.18 -0.02
C ASP A 132 8.39 -2.36 -0.96
N GLU A 133 7.90 -1.27 -1.55
CA GLU A 133 6.79 -1.33 -2.51
C GLU A 133 7.18 -2.10 -3.78
N ARG A 134 8.43 -1.98 -4.20
CA ARG A 134 8.94 -2.75 -5.33
C ARG A 134 8.97 -4.26 -5.02
N ASN A 135 9.32 -4.64 -3.79
CA ASN A 135 9.27 -6.04 -3.37
C ASN A 135 7.82 -6.55 -3.36
N HIS A 136 6.87 -5.75 -2.92
CA HIS A 136 5.44 -6.11 -2.98
C HIS A 136 5.00 -6.35 -4.43
N GLN A 137 5.43 -5.49 -5.34
CA GLN A 137 5.16 -5.66 -6.77
C GLN A 137 5.66 -7.03 -7.27
N ARG A 138 6.88 -7.40 -6.92
CA ARG A 138 7.45 -8.70 -7.31
C ARG A 138 6.65 -9.87 -6.76
N ILE A 139 6.27 -9.81 -5.49
CA ILE A 139 5.44 -10.84 -4.85
C ILE A 139 4.14 -11.00 -5.61
N LEU A 140 3.49 -9.91 -5.93
CA LEU A 140 2.21 -9.92 -6.66
C LEU A 140 2.38 -10.47 -8.10
N GLU A 141 3.44 -10.08 -8.78
CA GLU A 141 3.75 -10.60 -10.12
C GLU A 141 4.02 -12.10 -10.10
N ASP A 142 4.77 -12.59 -9.09
CA ASP A 142 5.04 -14.02 -8.92
C ASP A 142 3.74 -14.79 -8.66
N GLU A 143 2.83 -14.24 -7.88
CA GLU A 143 1.54 -14.86 -7.60
C GLU A 143 0.64 -14.91 -8.85
N ILE A 144 0.68 -13.89 -9.70
CA ILE A 144 0.00 -13.93 -11.00
C ILE A 144 0.55 -15.07 -11.86
N TYR A 145 1.88 -15.22 -11.88
CA TYR A 145 2.52 -16.30 -12.61
C TYR A 145 2.06 -17.68 -12.10
N GLN A 146 2.04 -17.87 -10.79
CA GLN A 146 1.59 -19.13 -10.17
C GLN A 146 0.13 -19.43 -10.47
N LEU A 147 -0.74 -18.44 -10.35
CA LEU A 147 -2.15 -18.57 -10.70
C LEU A 147 -2.36 -18.91 -12.16
N SER A 148 -1.64 -18.26 -13.06
CA SER A 148 -1.75 -18.48 -14.51
C SER A 148 -1.30 -19.87 -14.93
N ASN A 149 -0.27 -20.41 -14.27
CA ASN A 149 0.33 -21.69 -14.65
C ASN A 149 -0.15 -22.88 -13.81
N LYS A 150 -0.49 -22.66 -12.54
CA LYS A 150 -0.86 -23.72 -11.59
C LYS A 150 -2.26 -23.57 -11.00
N GLY A 151 -2.91 -22.43 -11.23
CA GLY A 151 -4.26 -22.17 -10.72
C GLY A 151 -4.35 -21.92 -9.22
N THR A 152 -3.21 -21.71 -8.53
CA THR A 152 -3.16 -21.55 -7.06
C THR A 152 -2.24 -20.41 -6.65
N ILE A 153 -2.56 -19.78 -5.52
CA ILE A 153 -1.65 -18.88 -4.83
C ILE A 153 -0.74 -19.74 -3.96
N ILE A 154 0.57 -19.52 -4.08
CA ILE A 154 1.57 -20.21 -3.26
C ILE A 154 2.18 -19.15 -2.34
N TRP A 155 1.58 -18.98 -1.19
CA TRP A 155 2.08 -18.08 -0.15
C TRP A 155 2.15 -18.81 1.18
N GLU A 156 3.36 -18.91 1.70
CA GLU A 156 3.64 -19.64 2.95
C GLU A 156 3.62 -18.72 4.17
#